data_2fca835200768d924e51c98ea6e42b9a
#
_entry.id   2fca835200768d924e51c98ea6e42b9a
#
_cell.length_a   1.000
_cell.length_b   1.000
_cell.length_c   1.000
_cell.angle_alpha   90.00
_cell.angle_beta   90.00
_cell.angle_gamma   90.00
#
_symmetry.space_group_name_H-M   'P 1'
#
loop_
_entity.id
_entity.type
_entity.pdbx_description
1 polymer ?
#
loop_
_entity_poly.entity_id
_entity_poly.type
_entity_poly.pdbx_seq_one_letter_code
_entity_poly.pdbx_strand_id
1 'polypeptide(L)'
;MVHSLRPAPAGSERTIAMRQITEQQITALAPNPAAAANGRKISQKGGFVRLEASEDDTFFLGECTGSGMHNYITSADFLDPAQPVFRCTCPSRQYPCKHTLALLYEMMSGKPFAIRAIPEDIQQRRQKKEAKAAKAAEDAKKPKAAPKTNKAARAKKLKKQLEGLELAEKLVRDLMTAGLGTMGGTSLPTYRTLAKQLGDYYLPGPQRLLSRLILAIEAFQKDGDDRWYDQAIAALEQLWALVKKSRQYLAQKLESGDVGQDDNALFEDLGGVWKFSELLELGLGKNDLSLCQLAFWVEFDDARKSYIDIGCWADLATGELSLTENYRPLKALKYVKQEDSLFGVMDTPAAVFYPGDGCRRVRWETGTARGASDADLAAVRGFAAPELAPAVKAAKNLLKNALSAPMDFRLVAYRRIARGPGGELALQDSKGDTILLDDAPWMEATTHRLPMLPDGALLQDQVLLGGFWYDGAARRLKLQPLSIVAAGGIVRLLY
;
A
#
# COMPACT_ATOMS: atom_id res chain seq x y z
N MET A 1 63.02 -41.72 -3.46
CA MET A 1 61.95 -42.58 -3.92
C MET A 1 60.69 -41.68 -4.14
N VAL A 2 60.41 -41.43 -5.39
CA VAL A 2 59.30 -40.55 -5.79
C VAL A 2 58.08 -41.44 -6.04
N HIS A 3 57.06 -41.36 -5.20
CA HIS A 3 55.79 -42.04 -5.45
C HIS A 3 54.94 -41.19 -6.36
N SER A 4 54.79 -41.67 -7.58
CA SER A 4 53.84 -41.25 -8.60
C SER A 4 52.42 -41.52 -8.14
N LEU A 5 51.63 -40.47 -7.95
CA LEU A 5 50.18 -40.55 -7.79
C LEU A 5 49.52 -40.68 -9.18
N ARG A 6 48.91 -41.82 -9.47
CA ARG A 6 48.09 -42.04 -10.65
C ARG A 6 46.79 -41.20 -10.55
N PRO A 7 46.28 -40.60 -11.64
CA PRO A 7 44.99 -39.97 -11.65
C PRO A 7 43.86 -41.00 -11.55
N ALA A 8 42.82 -40.68 -10.79
CA ALA A 8 41.59 -41.47 -10.68
C ALA A 8 40.84 -41.56 -12.01
N PRO A 9 40.14 -42.69 -12.31
CA PRO A 9 39.48 -42.90 -13.58
C PRO A 9 38.31 -41.94 -13.75
N ALA A 10 38.18 -41.44 -14.98
CA ALA A 10 37.04 -40.64 -15.45
C ALA A 10 35.72 -41.39 -15.20
N GLY A 11 34.79 -40.73 -14.47
CA GLY A 11 33.45 -41.25 -14.17
C GLY A 11 32.69 -41.50 -15.47
N SER A 12 32.06 -42.69 -15.56
CA SER A 12 31.18 -43.10 -16.64
C SER A 12 30.05 -42.08 -16.88
N GLU A 13 29.95 -41.58 -18.12
CA GLU A 13 28.82 -40.81 -18.60
C GLU A 13 27.58 -41.71 -18.61
N ARG A 14 26.78 -41.71 -17.54
CA ARG A 14 25.43 -42.25 -17.52
C ARG A 14 24.50 -41.15 -18.00
N THR A 15 23.92 -41.32 -19.18
CA THR A 15 22.84 -40.48 -19.70
C THR A 15 21.54 -40.91 -19.01
N ILE A 16 21.08 -40.12 -18.04
CA ILE A 16 19.75 -40.34 -17.43
C ILE A 16 18.71 -39.58 -18.27
N ALA A 17 17.48 -40.09 -18.34
CA ALA A 17 16.37 -39.39 -18.96
C ALA A 17 16.10 -38.08 -18.17
N MET A 18 16.55 -36.96 -18.71
CA MET A 18 16.46 -35.67 -18.05
C MET A 18 15.01 -35.15 -18.02
N ARG A 19 14.70 -34.39 -16.96
CA ARG A 19 13.42 -33.72 -16.82
C ARG A 19 13.08 -32.91 -18.06
N GLN A 20 11.95 -33.26 -18.67
CA GLN A 20 11.44 -32.55 -19.85
C GLN A 20 10.84 -31.21 -19.43
N ILE A 21 11.31 -30.13 -20.04
CA ILE A 21 10.74 -28.80 -19.92
C ILE A 21 10.37 -28.28 -21.32
N THR A 22 9.21 -27.65 -21.44
CA THR A 22 8.73 -27.14 -22.73
C THR A 22 9.03 -25.63 -22.86
N GLU A 23 9.09 -25.15 -24.09
CA GLU A 23 9.25 -23.74 -24.38
C GLU A 23 8.13 -22.89 -23.76
N GLN A 24 6.91 -23.37 -23.73
CA GLN A 24 5.77 -22.71 -23.12
C GLN A 24 5.98 -22.53 -21.60
N GLN A 25 6.51 -23.54 -20.93
CA GLN A 25 6.86 -23.44 -19.50
C GLN A 25 7.98 -22.45 -19.25
N ILE A 26 9.02 -22.42 -20.09
CA ILE A 26 10.13 -21.46 -19.97
C ILE A 26 9.62 -20.03 -20.14
N THR A 27 8.73 -19.84 -21.14
CA THR A 27 8.14 -18.51 -21.41
C THR A 27 7.23 -18.06 -20.27
N ALA A 28 6.46 -18.95 -19.67
CA ALA A 28 5.62 -18.67 -18.52
C ALA A 28 6.42 -18.31 -17.25
N LEU A 29 7.62 -18.89 -17.09
CA LEU A 29 8.54 -18.56 -15.99
C LEU A 29 9.31 -17.26 -16.22
N ALA A 30 9.39 -16.77 -17.45
CA ALA A 30 10.18 -15.58 -17.77
C ALA A 30 9.48 -14.30 -17.27
N PRO A 31 10.21 -13.35 -16.66
CA PRO A 31 9.63 -12.10 -16.18
C PRO A 31 9.13 -11.19 -17.31
N ASN A 32 9.59 -11.38 -18.54
CA ASN A 32 9.13 -10.71 -19.75
C ASN A 32 9.65 -11.43 -21.01
N PRO A 33 9.06 -11.18 -22.20
CA PRO A 33 9.47 -11.82 -23.46
C PRO A 33 10.94 -11.58 -23.84
N ALA A 34 11.48 -10.40 -23.53
CA ALA A 34 12.88 -10.07 -23.82
C ALA A 34 13.87 -10.91 -23.00
N ALA A 35 13.54 -11.22 -21.74
CA ALA A 35 14.36 -12.10 -20.90
C ALA A 35 14.39 -13.54 -21.47
N ALA A 36 13.27 -14.08 -21.92
CA ALA A 36 13.19 -15.38 -22.59
C ALA A 36 14.02 -15.41 -23.87
N ALA A 37 13.84 -14.41 -24.74
CA ALA A 37 14.59 -14.30 -26.00
C ALA A 37 16.11 -14.20 -25.75
N ASN A 38 16.53 -13.42 -24.75
CA ASN A 38 17.94 -13.33 -24.37
C ASN A 38 18.48 -14.63 -23.80
N GLY A 39 17.69 -15.35 -22.98
CA GLY A 39 18.04 -16.67 -22.47
C GLY A 39 18.26 -17.66 -23.62
N ARG A 40 17.32 -17.71 -24.59
CA ARG A 40 17.43 -18.54 -25.78
C ARG A 40 18.70 -18.25 -26.59
N LYS A 41 19.03 -16.96 -26.82
CA LYS A 41 20.24 -16.55 -27.54
C LYS A 41 21.53 -17.02 -26.84
N ILE A 42 21.59 -17.02 -25.51
CA ILE A 42 22.73 -17.51 -24.73
C ILE A 42 22.89 -19.01 -24.94
N SER A 43 21.83 -19.79 -24.82
CA SER A 43 21.83 -21.23 -25.06
C SER A 43 22.26 -21.57 -26.49
N GLN A 44 21.67 -20.94 -27.52
CA GLN A 44 22.01 -21.15 -28.94
C GLN A 44 23.46 -20.83 -29.26
N LYS A 45 24.08 -19.87 -28.58
CA LYS A 45 25.50 -19.52 -28.77
C LYS A 45 26.46 -20.43 -28.00
N GLY A 46 25.99 -21.46 -27.30
CA GLY A 46 26.84 -22.31 -26.50
C GLY A 46 27.46 -21.60 -25.29
N GLY A 47 26.68 -20.71 -24.65
CA GLY A 47 27.17 -19.85 -23.57
C GLY A 47 27.52 -20.56 -22.26
N PHE A 48 27.39 -21.89 -22.16
CA PHE A 48 27.73 -22.66 -20.96
C PHE A 48 29.04 -23.42 -21.15
N VAL A 49 29.93 -23.26 -20.19
CA VAL A 49 31.20 -24.00 -20.11
C VAL A 49 31.06 -25.27 -19.27
N ARG A 50 30.03 -25.35 -18.42
CA ARG A 50 29.76 -26.50 -17.57
C ARG A 50 28.25 -26.61 -17.33
N LEU A 51 27.74 -27.85 -17.45
CA LEU A 51 26.36 -28.22 -17.14
C LEU A 51 26.37 -29.45 -16.24
N GLU A 52 25.72 -29.37 -15.10
CA GLU A 52 25.65 -30.41 -14.08
C GLU A 52 24.20 -30.65 -13.64
N ALA A 53 23.87 -31.90 -13.33
CA ALA A 53 22.57 -32.31 -12.79
C ALA A 53 22.76 -33.24 -11.59
N SER A 54 21.80 -33.22 -10.66
CA SER A 54 21.75 -34.22 -9.59
C SER A 54 21.26 -35.57 -10.09
N GLU A 55 21.65 -36.64 -9.41
CA GLU A 55 21.26 -38.01 -9.75
C GLU A 55 19.74 -38.22 -9.70
N ASP A 56 19.05 -37.47 -8.86
CA ASP A 56 17.58 -37.49 -8.67
C ASP A 56 16.81 -36.56 -9.63
N ASP A 57 17.49 -35.96 -10.60
CA ASP A 57 16.92 -35.07 -11.63
C ASP A 57 16.11 -33.86 -11.05
N THR A 58 16.45 -33.45 -9.83
CA THR A 58 15.77 -32.35 -9.15
C THR A 58 16.60 -31.06 -9.08
N PHE A 59 17.90 -31.11 -9.36
CA PHE A 59 18.76 -29.94 -9.29
C PHE A 59 19.67 -29.86 -10.51
N PHE A 60 19.69 -28.68 -11.13
CA PHE A 60 20.51 -28.38 -12.32
C PHE A 60 21.37 -27.16 -12.04
N LEU A 61 22.63 -27.22 -12.44
CA LEU A 61 23.60 -26.15 -12.32
C LEU A 61 24.29 -25.93 -13.67
N GLY A 62 24.49 -24.67 -14.03
CA GLY A 62 25.25 -24.26 -15.19
C GLY A 62 26.23 -23.16 -14.87
N GLU A 63 27.43 -23.24 -15.44
CA GLU A 63 28.40 -22.16 -15.45
C GLU A 63 28.38 -21.49 -16.82
N CYS A 64 27.87 -20.26 -16.86
CA CYS A 64 27.64 -19.48 -18.06
C CYS A 64 28.73 -18.40 -18.22
N THR A 65 29.25 -18.21 -19.42
CA THR A 65 30.19 -17.12 -19.74
C THR A 65 29.53 -15.77 -19.44
N GLY A 66 30.22 -14.93 -18.67
CA GLY A 66 29.77 -13.58 -18.33
C GLY A 66 30.21 -12.55 -19.38
N SER A 67 29.68 -11.32 -19.24
CA SER A 67 30.11 -10.15 -20.04
C SER A 67 31.44 -9.56 -19.56
N GLY A 68 32.05 -10.09 -18.52
CA GLY A 68 33.32 -9.66 -17.92
C GLY A 68 34.32 -10.82 -17.74
N MET A 69 35.29 -10.65 -16.88
CA MET A 69 36.35 -11.65 -16.63
C MET A 69 35.86 -12.89 -15.84
N HIS A 70 34.63 -12.92 -15.35
CA HIS A 70 34.11 -14.00 -14.50
C HIS A 70 32.88 -14.65 -15.12
N ASN A 71 32.78 -15.98 -15.04
CA ASN A 71 31.60 -16.72 -15.37
C ASN A 71 30.52 -16.58 -14.30
N TYR A 72 29.26 -16.72 -14.69
CA TYR A 72 28.12 -16.74 -13.77
C TYR A 72 27.68 -18.16 -13.48
N ILE A 73 27.54 -18.50 -12.21
CA ILE A 73 26.96 -19.78 -11.79
C ILE A 73 25.45 -19.58 -11.65
N THR A 74 24.69 -20.40 -12.37
CA THR A 74 23.24 -20.40 -12.32
C THR A 74 22.69 -21.77 -11.97
N SER A 75 21.58 -21.86 -11.25
CA SER A 75 20.95 -23.12 -10.89
C SER A 75 19.44 -23.07 -10.91
N ALA A 76 18.82 -24.23 -11.18
CA ALA A 76 17.40 -24.49 -11.11
C ALA A 76 17.16 -25.68 -10.17
N ASP A 77 16.38 -25.47 -9.13
CA ASP A 77 16.05 -26.43 -8.08
C ASP A 77 14.54 -26.77 -8.18
N PHE A 78 14.24 -27.98 -8.58
CA PHE A 78 12.91 -28.54 -8.80
C PHE A 78 12.50 -29.53 -7.70
N LEU A 79 13.02 -29.39 -6.48
CA LEU A 79 12.54 -30.18 -5.35
C LEU A 79 11.03 -30.09 -5.19
N ASP A 80 10.46 -28.92 -5.46
CA ASP A 80 9.03 -28.68 -5.65
C ASP A 80 8.79 -28.31 -7.12
N PRO A 81 8.25 -29.23 -7.95
CA PRO A 81 8.02 -28.96 -9.36
C PRO A 81 7.03 -27.82 -9.66
N ALA A 82 6.10 -27.56 -8.75
CA ALA A 82 5.12 -26.48 -8.90
C ALA A 82 5.71 -25.10 -8.56
N GLN A 83 6.77 -25.08 -7.73
CA GLN A 83 7.44 -23.86 -7.30
C GLN A 83 8.96 -24.00 -7.38
N PRO A 84 9.54 -24.06 -8.60
CA PRO A 84 10.97 -24.19 -8.77
C PRO A 84 11.73 -22.97 -8.22
N VAL A 85 12.91 -23.22 -7.65
CA VAL A 85 13.76 -22.17 -7.08
C VAL A 85 14.96 -21.94 -7.97
N PHE A 86 15.11 -20.72 -8.47
CA PHE A 86 16.21 -20.32 -9.34
C PHE A 86 17.26 -19.51 -8.58
N ARG A 87 18.54 -19.60 -8.99
CA ARG A 87 19.63 -18.81 -8.43
C ARG A 87 20.62 -18.47 -9.54
N CYS A 88 21.23 -17.29 -9.44
CA CYS A 88 22.31 -16.89 -10.35
C CYS A 88 23.22 -15.86 -9.69
N THR A 89 24.53 -15.96 -9.89
CA THR A 89 25.52 -15.00 -9.36
C THR A 89 25.62 -13.72 -10.18
N CYS A 90 24.86 -13.59 -11.29
CA CYS A 90 24.90 -12.37 -12.11
C CYS A 90 24.24 -11.18 -11.40
N PRO A 91 24.63 -9.93 -11.74
CA PRO A 91 24.10 -8.72 -11.12
C PRO A 91 22.67 -8.37 -11.57
N SER A 92 22.01 -9.23 -12.36
CA SER A 92 20.64 -8.99 -12.83
C SER A 92 19.65 -8.97 -11.68
N ARG A 93 18.71 -8.02 -11.71
CA ARG A 93 17.58 -7.95 -10.77
C ARG A 93 16.34 -8.68 -11.27
N GLN A 94 16.35 -9.18 -12.50
CA GLN A 94 15.24 -9.98 -13.04
C GLN A 94 15.31 -11.40 -12.46
N TYR A 95 14.17 -11.96 -12.12
CA TYR A 95 14.05 -13.30 -11.57
C TYR A 95 12.91 -14.06 -12.25
N PRO A 96 13.20 -15.24 -12.88
CA PRO A 96 14.54 -15.75 -13.18
C PRO A 96 15.27 -14.85 -14.20
N CYS A 97 16.61 -14.77 -14.09
CA CYS A 97 17.42 -13.97 -15.00
C CYS A 97 17.62 -14.71 -16.35
N LYS A 98 18.15 -13.98 -17.36
CA LYS A 98 18.43 -14.57 -18.68
C LYS A 98 19.38 -15.78 -18.65
N HIS A 99 20.31 -15.87 -17.69
CA HIS A 99 21.23 -17.01 -17.56
C HIS A 99 20.51 -18.25 -17.00
N THR A 100 19.59 -18.06 -16.05
CA THR A 100 18.75 -19.16 -15.56
C THR A 100 17.79 -19.65 -16.65
N LEU A 101 17.17 -18.73 -17.41
CA LEU A 101 16.34 -19.11 -18.55
C LEU A 101 17.17 -19.85 -19.62
N ALA A 102 18.41 -19.43 -19.85
CA ALA A 102 19.33 -20.14 -20.75
C ALA A 102 19.62 -21.56 -20.28
N LEU A 103 19.81 -21.80 -18.97
CA LEU A 103 19.94 -23.14 -18.41
C LEU A 103 18.72 -24.01 -18.68
N LEU A 104 17.50 -23.45 -18.57
CA LEU A 104 16.27 -24.17 -18.90
C LEU A 104 16.17 -24.48 -20.40
N TYR A 105 16.68 -23.61 -21.28
CA TYR A 105 16.80 -23.90 -22.71
C TYR A 105 17.81 -25.00 -23.03
N GLU A 106 18.94 -25.09 -22.27
CA GLU A 106 19.87 -26.22 -22.39
C GLU A 106 19.21 -27.55 -22.02
N MET A 107 18.43 -27.56 -20.91
CA MET A 107 17.61 -28.73 -20.51
C MET A 107 16.61 -29.11 -21.59
N MET A 108 15.87 -28.15 -22.15
CA MET A 108 14.90 -28.37 -23.22
C MET A 108 15.55 -28.96 -24.49
N SER A 109 16.76 -28.53 -24.81
CA SER A 109 17.49 -28.98 -26.00
C SER A 109 18.13 -30.36 -25.83
N GLY A 110 18.03 -30.99 -24.65
CA GLY A 110 18.55 -32.35 -24.40
C GLY A 110 20.08 -32.40 -24.36
N LYS A 111 20.75 -31.30 -24.07
CA LYS A 111 22.22 -31.31 -23.92
C LYS A 111 22.64 -32.20 -22.75
N PRO A 112 23.82 -32.87 -22.84
CA PRO A 112 24.29 -33.72 -21.76
C PRO A 112 24.69 -32.88 -20.53
N PHE A 113 24.25 -33.32 -19.36
CA PHE A 113 24.64 -32.79 -18.07
C PHE A 113 25.50 -33.83 -17.33
N ALA A 114 26.60 -33.40 -16.73
CA ALA A 114 27.41 -34.27 -15.90
C ALA A 114 26.71 -34.51 -14.55
N ILE A 115 26.60 -35.77 -14.14
CA ILE A 115 25.97 -36.10 -12.86
C ILE A 115 26.90 -35.70 -11.71
N ARG A 116 26.40 -34.92 -10.79
CA ARG A 116 27.13 -34.43 -9.60
C ARG A 116 26.21 -34.41 -8.37
N ALA A 117 26.85 -34.54 -7.21
CA ALA A 117 26.17 -34.36 -5.94
C ALA A 117 25.65 -32.91 -5.81
N ILE A 118 24.48 -32.73 -5.22
CA ILE A 118 23.93 -31.41 -4.91
C ILE A 118 24.88 -30.68 -3.95
N PRO A 119 25.25 -29.43 -4.20
CA PRO A 119 26.09 -28.64 -3.31
C PRO A 119 25.57 -28.61 -1.88
N GLU A 120 26.48 -28.68 -0.91
CA GLU A 120 26.12 -28.79 0.51
C GLU A 120 25.25 -27.64 1.03
N ASP A 121 25.53 -26.42 0.58
CA ASP A 121 24.72 -25.24 0.91
C ASP A 121 23.27 -25.34 0.40
N ILE A 122 23.06 -25.99 -0.76
CA ILE A 122 21.72 -26.25 -1.33
C ILE A 122 21.03 -27.35 -0.53
N GLN A 123 21.74 -28.43 -0.16
CA GLN A 123 21.19 -29.48 0.69
C GLN A 123 20.72 -28.94 2.03
N GLN A 124 21.52 -28.11 2.69
CA GLN A 124 21.13 -27.46 3.95
C GLN A 124 19.89 -26.55 3.79
N ARG A 125 19.78 -25.85 2.66
CA ARG A 125 18.58 -25.03 2.37
C ARG A 125 17.34 -25.88 2.12
N ARG A 126 17.48 -27.02 1.42
CA ARG A 126 16.40 -27.99 1.24
C ARG A 126 15.91 -28.53 2.58
N GLN A 127 16.82 -29.02 3.42
CA GLN A 127 16.53 -29.52 4.76
C GLN A 127 15.80 -28.46 5.62
N LYS A 128 16.27 -27.21 5.59
CA LYS A 128 15.57 -26.10 6.28
C LYS A 128 14.18 -25.84 5.74
N LYS A 129 13.97 -25.94 4.41
CA LYS A 129 12.64 -25.77 3.79
C LYS A 129 11.70 -26.93 4.18
N GLU A 130 12.21 -28.16 4.14
CA GLU A 130 11.47 -29.37 4.55
C GLU A 130 11.12 -29.35 6.03
N ALA A 131 12.08 -29.01 6.90
CA ALA A 131 11.83 -28.88 8.34
C ALA A 131 10.80 -27.76 8.64
N LYS A 132 10.83 -26.68 7.90
CA LYS A 132 9.84 -25.60 8.02
C LYS A 132 8.46 -26.06 7.50
N ALA A 133 8.40 -26.80 6.41
CA ALA A 133 7.17 -27.34 5.84
C ALA A 133 6.59 -28.44 6.76
N ALA A 134 7.42 -29.34 7.30
CA ALA A 134 7.02 -30.36 8.25
C ALA A 134 6.48 -29.73 9.55
N LYS A 135 7.16 -28.69 10.05
CA LYS A 135 6.71 -27.94 11.23
C LYS A 135 5.39 -27.19 10.96
N ALA A 136 5.23 -26.61 9.76
CA ALA A 136 3.98 -25.97 9.35
C ALA A 136 2.83 -26.99 9.18
N ALA A 137 3.11 -28.19 8.67
CA ALA A 137 2.15 -29.28 8.55
C ALA A 137 1.79 -29.90 9.92
N GLU A 138 2.73 -29.97 10.86
CA GLU A 138 2.51 -30.41 12.23
C GLU A 138 1.73 -29.35 13.03
N ASP A 139 2.04 -28.07 12.82
CA ASP A 139 1.30 -26.95 13.41
C ASP A 139 -0.12 -26.81 12.82
N ALA A 140 -0.34 -27.23 11.57
CA ALA A 140 -1.68 -27.29 10.96
C ALA A 140 -2.55 -28.46 11.49
N LYS A 141 -1.94 -29.53 12.01
CA LYS A 141 -2.64 -30.69 12.61
C LYS A 141 -2.93 -30.53 14.10
N LYS A 142 -2.25 -29.61 14.78
CA LYS A 142 -2.62 -29.22 16.15
C LYS A 142 -3.84 -28.33 16.06
N PRO A 143 -4.92 -28.57 16.86
CA PRO A 143 -5.96 -27.54 17.00
C PRO A 143 -5.22 -26.25 17.36
N LYS A 144 -5.38 -25.21 16.53
CA LYS A 144 -4.78 -23.90 16.80
C LYS A 144 -5.28 -23.46 18.17
N ALA A 145 -4.52 -23.79 19.21
CA ALA A 145 -4.58 -23.02 20.43
C ALA A 145 -4.34 -21.59 19.97
N ALA A 146 -5.31 -20.71 20.20
CA ALA A 146 -5.19 -19.29 19.92
C ALA A 146 -3.76 -18.88 20.33
N PRO A 147 -3.00 -18.16 19.50
CA PRO A 147 -1.63 -17.81 19.80
C PRO A 147 -1.66 -17.28 21.22
N LYS A 148 -0.89 -17.90 22.13
CA LYS A 148 -0.75 -17.40 23.51
C LYS A 148 -0.16 -16.01 23.37
N THR A 149 -1.04 -15.07 23.10
CA THR A 149 -0.71 -13.66 23.06
C THR A 149 -0.12 -13.39 24.43
N ASN A 150 1.16 -13.04 24.43
CA ASN A 150 1.84 -12.77 25.67
C ASN A 150 1.18 -11.52 26.30
N LYS A 151 0.07 -11.72 27.00
CA LYS A 151 -0.72 -10.66 27.64
C LYS A 151 0.19 -9.72 28.44
N ALA A 152 1.20 -10.29 29.11
CA ALA A 152 2.18 -9.51 29.85
C ALA A 152 3.02 -8.58 28.96
N ALA A 153 3.49 -9.07 27.80
CA ALA A 153 4.25 -8.22 26.87
C ALA A 153 3.37 -7.12 26.24
N ARG A 154 2.10 -7.45 25.91
CA ARG A 154 1.14 -6.44 25.44
C ARG A 154 0.84 -5.41 26.52
N ALA A 155 0.54 -5.83 27.73
CA ALA A 155 0.32 -4.91 28.86
C ALA A 155 1.54 -4.01 29.12
N LYS A 156 2.76 -4.57 29.04
CA LYS A 156 4.01 -3.79 29.15
C LYS A 156 4.13 -2.74 28.04
N LYS A 157 3.78 -3.10 26.80
CA LYS A 157 3.76 -2.17 25.67
C LYS A 157 2.75 -1.05 25.90
N LEU A 158 1.50 -1.38 26.31
CA LEU A 158 0.45 -0.38 26.57
C LEU A 158 0.86 0.60 27.69
N LYS A 159 1.49 0.11 28.78
CA LYS A 159 2.03 0.95 29.84
C LYS A 159 3.09 1.93 29.30
N LYS A 160 4.02 1.42 28.50
CA LYS A 160 5.05 2.25 27.88
C LYS A 160 4.45 3.29 26.92
N GLN A 161 3.41 2.94 26.17
CA GLN A 161 2.68 3.89 25.33
C GLN A 161 1.99 4.97 26.18
N LEU A 162 1.41 4.65 27.35
CA LEU A 162 0.83 5.63 28.25
C LEU A 162 1.87 6.62 28.77
N GLU A 163 3.05 6.16 29.19
CA GLU A 163 4.16 7.02 29.59
C GLU A 163 4.56 8.01 28.47
N GLY A 164 4.64 7.51 27.21
CA GLY A 164 4.91 8.36 26.06
C GLY A 164 3.79 9.35 25.75
N LEU A 165 2.53 8.97 25.97
CA LEU A 165 1.39 9.89 25.80
C LEU A 165 1.37 10.99 26.89
N GLU A 166 1.85 10.72 28.09
CA GLU A 166 2.02 11.75 29.12
C GLU A 166 3.09 12.77 28.73
N LEU A 167 4.21 12.31 28.17
CA LEU A 167 5.22 13.19 27.60
C LEU A 167 4.65 14.06 26.47
N ALA A 168 3.88 13.45 25.55
CA ALA A 168 3.24 14.16 24.45
C ALA A 168 2.19 15.17 24.96
N GLU A 169 1.41 14.82 25.99
CA GLU A 169 0.43 15.74 26.59
C GLU A 169 1.11 16.97 27.18
N LYS A 170 2.19 16.77 27.94
CA LYS A 170 2.96 17.89 28.51
C LYS A 170 3.49 18.80 27.40
N LEU A 171 4.10 18.20 26.36
CA LEU A 171 4.62 18.95 25.22
C LEU A 171 3.53 19.82 24.55
N VAL A 172 2.35 19.23 24.28
CA VAL A 172 1.25 19.97 23.63
C VAL A 172 0.77 21.11 24.54
N ARG A 173 0.62 20.88 25.85
CA ARG A 173 0.24 21.93 26.80
C ARG A 173 1.25 23.06 26.85
N ASP A 174 2.53 22.72 26.85
CA ASP A 174 3.62 23.73 26.87
C ASP A 174 3.57 24.56 25.57
N LEU A 175 3.37 23.94 24.41
CA LEU A 175 3.21 24.64 23.12
C LEU A 175 1.95 25.52 23.08
N MET A 176 0.82 25.05 23.60
CA MET A 176 -0.41 25.86 23.67
C MET A 176 -0.26 27.07 24.57
N THR A 177 0.53 26.94 25.61
CA THR A 177 0.77 28.05 26.56
C THR A 177 1.79 29.07 26.01
N ALA A 178 2.88 28.56 25.43
CA ALA A 178 3.97 29.42 24.94
C ALA A 178 3.69 29.98 23.53
N GLY A 179 2.80 29.30 22.75
CA GLY A 179 2.52 29.59 21.34
C GLY A 179 3.52 28.97 20.39
N LEU A 180 3.06 28.65 19.18
CA LEU A 180 3.88 28.03 18.12
C LEU A 180 5.03 28.92 17.63
N GLY A 181 4.91 30.25 17.82
CA GLY A 181 5.98 31.19 17.51
C GLY A 181 7.28 30.97 18.31
N THR A 182 7.23 30.20 19.43
CA THR A 182 8.42 29.79 20.18
C THR A 182 9.17 28.63 19.56
N MET A 183 8.56 27.93 18.57
CA MET A 183 9.19 26.88 17.82
C MET A 183 10.02 27.49 16.69
N GLY A 184 11.30 27.70 16.90
CA GLY A 184 12.15 28.25 15.86
C GLY A 184 13.63 28.14 16.18
N GLY A 185 14.46 28.32 15.17
CA GLY A 185 15.90 28.42 15.31
C GLY A 185 16.51 27.30 16.19
N THR A 186 17.00 27.67 17.36
CA THR A 186 17.69 26.76 18.29
C THR A 186 16.78 25.75 18.98
N SER A 187 15.44 25.96 19.02
CA SER A 187 14.51 25.05 19.72
C SER A 187 14.07 23.84 18.84
N LEU A 188 14.08 23.94 17.52
CA LEU A 188 13.64 22.86 16.60
C LEU A 188 14.37 21.52 16.80
N PRO A 189 15.71 21.47 17.03
CA PRO A 189 16.40 20.20 17.33
C PRO A 189 15.85 19.49 18.56
N THR A 190 15.44 20.24 19.59
CA THR A 190 14.81 19.68 20.79
C THR A 190 13.49 19.00 20.46
N TYR A 191 12.62 19.64 19.68
CA TYR A 191 11.35 19.04 19.24
C TYR A 191 11.55 17.80 18.35
N ARG A 192 12.56 17.79 17.51
CA ARG A 192 12.92 16.58 16.72
C ARG A 192 13.37 15.43 17.63
N THR A 193 14.11 15.74 18.69
CA THR A 193 14.51 14.72 19.69
C THR A 193 13.28 14.17 20.42
N LEU A 194 12.34 15.04 20.81
CA LEU A 194 11.08 14.61 21.43
C LEU A 194 10.24 13.76 20.47
N ALA A 195 10.16 14.12 19.19
CA ALA A 195 9.49 13.30 18.18
C ALA A 195 10.11 11.91 18.09
N LYS A 196 11.45 11.80 18.10
CA LYS A 196 12.15 10.50 18.10
C LYS A 196 11.82 9.70 19.36
N GLN A 197 11.81 10.34 20.54
CA GLN A 197 11.46 9.68 21.80
C GLN A 197 10.05 9.08 21.76
N LEU A 198 9.05 9.75 21.15
CA LEU A 198 7.71 9.17 20.99
C LEU A 198 7.75 7.84 20.21
N GLY A 199 8.62 7.70 19.21
CA GLY A 199 8.87 6.43 18.52
C GLY A 199 9.40 5.35 19.46
N ASP A 200 10.32 5.69 20.38
CA ASP A 200 10.87 4.77 21.38
C ASP A 200 9.81 4.29 22.40
N TYR A 201 8.74 5.08 22.57
CA TYR A 201 7.55 4.71 23.35
C TYR A 201 6.50 3.93 22.53
N TYR A 202 6.83 3.42 21.36
CA TYR A 202 5.90 2.73 20.44
C TYR A 202 4.71 3.59 20.00
N LEU A 203 4.95 4.89 19.77
CA LEU A 203 3.96 5.88 19.35
C LEU A 203 4.31 6.52 17.99
N PRO A 204 4.46 5.75 16.90
CA PRO A 204 4.83 6.31 15.60
C PRO A 204 3.74 7.24 15.02
N GLY A 205 2.48 7.12 15.43
CA GLY A 205 1.43 8.06 15.07
C GLY A 205 1.64 9.46 15.65
N PRO A 206 1.70 9.61 16.98
CA PRO A 206 2.07 10.87 17.63
C PRO A 206 3.42 11.44 17.16
N GLN A 207 4.44 10.58 16.96
CA GLN A 207 5.72 10.97 16.36
C GLN A 207 5.54 11.65 15.00
N ARG A 208 4.70 11.06 14.13
CA ARG A 208 4.42 11.60 12.79
C ARG A 208 3.73 12.96 12.86
N LEU A 209 2.72 13.11 13.73
CA LEU A 209 2.01 14.38 13.88
C LEU A 209 2.94 15.48 14.40
N LEU A 210 3.80 15.18 15.37
CA LEU A 210 4.81 16.13 15.84
C LEU A 210 5.84 16.46 14.74
N SER A 211 6.21 15.49 13.92
CA SER A 211 7.10 15.72 12.77
C SER A 211 6.43 16.61 11.71
N ARG A 212 5.14 16.44 11.44
CA ARG A 212 4.36 17.32 10.54
C ARG A 212 4.31 18.75 11.07
N LEU A 213 4.05 18.92 12.37
CA LEU A 213 4.09 20.21 13.03
C LEU A 213 5.44 20.90 12.83
N ILE A 214 6.54 20.20 13.10
CA ILE A 214 7.91 20.74 12.94
C ILE A 214 8.17 21.16 11.49
N LEU A 215 7.84 20.30 10.52
CA LEU A 215 8.04 20.57 9.09
C LEU A 215 7.23 21.78 8.62
N ALA A 216 5.99 21.93 9.09
CA ALA A 216 5.15 23.09 8.79
C ALA A 216 5.75 24.40 9.35
N ILE A 217 6.24 24.39 10.57
CA ILE A 217 6.92 25.57 11.18
C ILE A 217 8.21 25.92 10.41
N GLU A 218 8.98 24.91 9.99
CA GLU A 218 10.18 25.14 9.17
C GLU A 218 9.86 25.74 7.80
N ALA A 219 8.79 25.26 7.17
CA ALA A 219 8.33 25.79 5.90
C ALA A 219 7.85 27.23 6.07
N PHE A 220 7.07 27.54 7.11
CA PHE A 220 6.66 28.92 7.44
C PHE A 220 7.84 29.86 7.66
N GLN A 221 8.86 29.41 8.42
CA GLN A 221 10.07 30.23 8.63
C GLN A 221 10.87 30.50 7.37
N LYS A 222 10.75 29.63 6.34
CA LYS A 222 11.47 29.76 5.09
C LYS A 222 10.81 30.74 4.12
N ASP A 223 9.49 30.71 3.99
CA ASP A 223 8.76 31.47 2.96
C ASP A 223 7.71 32.47 3.51
N GLY A 224 7.34 32.35 4.82
CA GLY A 224 6.37 33.23 5.47
C GLY A 224 4.92 33.02 5.04
N ASP A 225 4.60 31.93 4.36
CA ASP A 225 3.24 31.65 3.89
C ASP A 225 2.37 31.12 5.05
N ASP A 226 1.32 31.84 5.38
CA ASP A 226 0.42 31.56 6.51
C ASP A 226 -0.24 30.16 6.42
N ARG A 227 -0.41 29.59 5.22
CA ARG A 227 -0.96 28.22 5.09
C ARG A 227 -0.12 27.17 5.80
N TRP A 228 1.19 27.37 5.96
CA TRP A 228 2.04 26.46 6.74
C TRP A 228 1.74 26.56 8.23
N TYR A 229 1.40 27.76 8.69
CA TYR A 229 0.98 27.94 10.07
C TYR A 229 -0.35 27.27 10.37
N ASP A 230 -1.30 27.34 9.44
CA ASP A 230 -2.58 26.61 9.54
C ASP A 230 -2.36 25.09 9.57
N GLN A 231 -1.43 24.57 8.77
CA GLN A 231 -1.06 23.14 8.81
C GLN A 231 -0.40 22.75 10.15
N ALA A 232 0.41 23.64 10.73
CA ALA A 232 1.01 23.42 12.04
C ALA A 232 -0.06 23.36 13.14
N ILE A 233 -1.04 24.27 13.12
CA ILE A 233 -2.19 24.27 14.04
C ILE A 233 -2.99 22.97 13.89
N ALA A 234 -3.33 22.57 12.66
CA ALA A 234 -4.07 21.33 12.40
C ALA A 234 -3.32 20.09 12.93
N ALA A 235 -2.00 20.03 12.73
CA ALA A 235 -1.18 18.93 13.26
C ALA A 235 -1.15 18.92 14.81
N LEU A 236 -1.12 20.09 15.44
CA LEU A 236 -1.17 20.22 16.90
C LEU A 236 -2.54 19.79 17.46
N GLU A 237 -3.64 20.21 16.81
CA GLU A 237 -5.00 19.80 17.18
C GLU A 237 -5.20 18.29 17.06
N GLN A 238 -4.73 17.69 15.96
CA GLN A 238 -4.76 16.24 15.78
C GLN A 238 -3.94 15.52 16.85
N LEU A 239 -2.72 16.01 17.14
CA LEU A 239 -1.87 15.44 18.18
C LEU A 239 -2.55 15.51 19.55
N TRP A 240 -3.16 16.65 19.88
CA TRP A 240 -3.90 16.82 21.13
C TRP A 240 -5.09 15.85 21.24
N ALA A 241 -5.92 15.77 20.21
CA ALA A 241 -7.06 14.89 20.17
C ALA A 241 -6.64 13.41 20.30
N LEU A 242 -5.57 13.01 19.56
CA LEU A 242 -5.02 11.66 19.62
C LEU A 242 -4.51 11.33 21.02
N VAL A 243 -3.72 12.21 21.63
CA VAL A 243 -3.18 12.01 22.98
C VAL A 243 -4.31 11.80 23.99
N LYS A 244 -5.32 12.69 23.98
CA LYS A 244 -6.44 12.61 24.94
C LYS A 244 -7.25 11.32 24.78
N LYS A 245 -7.67 10.99 23.56
CA LYS A 245 -8.49 9.80 23.29
C LYS A 245 -7.70 8.52 23.57
N SER A 246 -6.42 8.47 23.14
CA SER A 246 -5.59 7.30 23.34
C SER A 246 -5.24 7.03 24.78
N ARG A 247 -5.02 8.05 25.61
CA ARG A 247 -4.79 7.87 27.05
C ARG A 247 -5.99 7.19 27.70
N GLN A 248 -7.19 7.69 27.44
CA GLN A 248 -8.43 7.09 27.97
C GLN A 248 -8.60 5.63 27.49
N TYR A 249 -8.43 5.40 26.20
CA TYR A 249 -8.56 4.08 25.59
C TYR A 249 -7.57 3.06 26.16
N LEU A 250 -6.27 3.42 26.25
CA LEU A 250 -5.24 2.51 26.76
C LEU A 250 -5.38 2.26 28.28
N ALA A 251 -5.79 3.27 29.04
CA ALA A 251 -6.07 3.13 30.47
C ALA A 251 -7.22 2.12 30.71
N GLN A 252 -8.33 2.26 30.00
CA GLN A 252 -9.47 1.34 30.06
C GLN A 252 -9.07 -0.10 29.70
N LYS A 253 -8.22 -0.28 28.67
CA LYS A 253 -7.71 -1.62 28.31
C LYS A 253 -6.84 -2.25 29.38
N LEU A 254 -6.04 -1.46 30.06
CA LEU A 254 -5.20 -1.96 31.17
C LEU A 254 -6.02 -2.26 32.42
N GLU A 255 -7.02 -1.45 32.74
CA GLU A 255 -7.93 -1.64 33.88
C GLU A 255 -8.80 -2.88 33.69
N SER A 256 -9.37 -3.07 32.50
CA SER A 256 -10.18 -4.26 32.16
C SER A 256 -9.36 -5.55 32.03
N GLY A 257 -8.04 -5.44 31.89
CA GLY A 257 -7.16 -6.58 31.58
C GLY A 257 -7.37 -7.15 30.17
N ASP A 258 -8.22 -6.56 29.36
CA ASP A 258 -8.39 -6.90 27.95
C ASP A 258 -7.40 -6.13 27.07
N VAL A 259 -6.20 -6.68 26.96
CA VAL A 259 -5.12 -6.13 26.13
C VAL A 259 -5.14 -6.67 24.69
N GLY A 260 -6.25 -7.31 24.29
CA GLY A 260 -6.48 -7.79 22.91
C GLY A 260 -6.56 -6.65 21.91
N GLN A 261 -6.50 -7.01 20.62
CA GLN A 261 -6.87 -6.09 19.55
C GLN A 261 -8.39 -6.02 19.46
N ASP A 262 -8.91 -4.86 19.17
CA ASP A 262 -10.31 -4.58 18.91
C ASP A 262 -10.42 -3.72 17.64
N ASP A 263 -11.63 -3.47 17.17
CA ASP A 263 -11.94 -2.69 15.97
C ASP A 263 -11.84 -1.17 16.19
N ASN A 264 -11.00 -0.72 17.12
CA ASN A 264 -10.83 0.70 17.41
C ASN A 264 -9.79 1.34 16.49
N ALA A 265 -10.18 2.42 15.82
CA ALA A 265 -9.30 3.19 14.90
C ALA A 265 -8.05 3.73 15.61
N LEU A 266 -8.09 4.01 16.92
CA LEU A 266 -6.94 4.50 17.67
C LEU A 266 -5.73 3.55 17.64
N PHE A 267 -5.93 2.25 17.37
CA PHE A 267 -4.81 1.33 17.19
C PHE A 267 -3.92 1.77 16.01
N GLU A 268 -4.52 2.12 14.89
CA GLU A 268 -3.79 2.60 13.70
C GLU A 268 -3.30 4.04 13.88
N ASP A 269 -4.11 4.89 14.48
CA ASP A 269 -3.73 6.29 14.77
C ASP A 269 -2.49 6.37 15.69
N LEU A 270 -2.34 5.44 16.62
CA LEU A 270 -1.15 5.28 17.44
C LEU A 270 0.05 4.72 16.65
N GLY A 271 -0.18 4.22 15.45
CA GLY A 271 0.83 3.65 14.55
C GLY A 271 0.89 2.12 14.59
N GLY A 272 -0.19 1.47 15.02
CA GLY A 272 -0.39 0.05 14.82
C GLY A 272 -0.55 -0.29 13.33
N VAL A 273 -0.18 -1.49 12.95
CA VAL A 273 -0.32 -1.99 11.58
C VAL A 273 -1.21 -3.22 11.61
N TRP A 274 -2.30 -3.16 10.88
CA TRP A 274 -3.23 -4.27 10.73
C TRP A 274 -2.73 -5.30 9.72
N LYS A 275 -2.85 -6.58 10.07
CA LYS A 275 -2.73 -7.66 9.11
C LYS A 275 -4.11 -7.98 8.51
N PHE A 276 -4.11 -8.45 7.27
CA PHE A 276 -5.35 -8.85 6.60
C PHE A 276 -6.15 -9.87 7.41
N SER A 277 -5.47 -10.89 7.95
CA SER A 277 -6.08 -11.93 8.79
C SER A 277 -6.67 -11.39 10.11
N GLU A 278 -6.02 -10.39 10.73
CA GLU A 278 -6.51 -9.78 11.97
C GLU A 278 -7.82 -9.02 11.74
N LEU A 279 -7.94 -8.31 10.61
CA LEU A 279 -9.19 -7.62 10.24
C LEU A 279 -10.31 -8.61 9.90
N LEU A 280 -9.99 -9.76 9.28
CA LEU A 280 -10.97 -10.84 9.07
C LEU A 280 -11.45 -11.44 10.39
N GLU A 281 -10.56 -11.71 11.33
CA GLU A 281 -10.88 -12.24 12.67
C GLU A 281 -11.78 -11.27 13.48
N LEU A 282 -11.65 -9.97 13.25
CA LEU A 282 -12.51 -8.93 13.83
C LEU A 282 -13.87 -8.77 13.11
N GLY A 283 -14.15 -9.57 12.08
CA GLY A 283 -15.40 -9.47 11.32
C GLY A 283 -15.48 -8.26 10.39
N LEU A 284 -14.35 -7.63 10.08
CA LEU A 284 -14.25 -6.47 9.20
C LEU A 284 -14.03 -6.85 7.73
N GLY A 285 -14.28 -8.11 7.39
CA GLY A 285 -14.23 -8.63 6.02
C GLY A 285 -15.58 -8.60 5.33
N LYS A 286 -15.57 -8.43 4.01
CA LYS A 286 -16.71 -8.65 3.11
C LYS A 286 -16.26 -9.54 1.95
N ASN A 287 -17.16 -10.38 1.46
CA ASN A 287 -16.91 -11.28 0.33
C ASN A 287 -17.63 -10.78 -0.93
N ASP A 288 -17.12 -11.19 -2.09
CA ASP A 288 -17.74 -11.02 -3.41
C ASP A 288 -18.10 -9.55 -3.71
N LEU A 289 -17.11 -8.65 -3.61
CA LEU A 289 -17.31 -7.24 -3.87
C LEU A 289 -16.94 -6.88 -5.32
N SER A 290 -17.73 -5.93 -5.85
CA SER A 290 -17.43 -5.22 -7.10
C SER A 290 -17.25 -3.73 -6.77
N LEU A 291 -16.01 -3.24 -6.84
CA LEU A 291 -15.62 -1.89 -6.46
C LEU A 291 -15.33 -1.06 -7.71
N CYS A 292 -16.11 0.00 -7.97
CA CYS A 292 -15.88 0.92 -9.08
C CYS A 292 -14.96 2.06 -8.64
N GLN A 293 -13.82 2.24 -9.32
CA GLN A 293 -12.91 3.34 -9.04
C GLN A 293 -13.45 4.66 -9.60
N LEU A 294 -13.75 5.59 -8.72
CA LEU A 294 -14.31 6.89 -9.07
C LEU A 294 -13.24 7.98 -9.22
N ALA A 295 -12.21 7.96 -8.38
CA ALA A 295 -11.09 8.90 -8.42
C ALA A 295 -9.79 8.21 -8.03
N PHE A 296 -8.68 8.78 -8.46
CA PHE A 296 -7.33 8.36 -8.10
C PHE A 296 -6.44 9.61 -8.01
N TRP A 297 -5.57 9.65 -7.00
CA TRP A 297 -4.57 10.71 -6.86
C TRP A 297 -3.36 10.24 -6.07
N VAL A 298 -2.30 11.01 -6.10
CA VAL A 298 -1.06 10.72 -5.39
C VAL A 298 -0.74 11.87 -4.44
N GLU A 299 -0.51 11.53 -3.18
CA GLU A 299 -0.05 12.47 -2.16
C GLU A 299 1.40 12.20 -1.78
N PHE A 300 2.10 13.22 -1.29
CA PHE A 300 3.41 13.05 -0.70
C PHE A 300 3.38 13.35 0.80
N ASP A 301 3.70 12.35 1.61
CA ASP A 301 3.84 12.49 3.07
C ASP A 301 5.31 12.82 3.41
N ASP A 302 5.58 14.10 3.68
CA ASP A 302 6.91 14.58 4.03
C ASP A 302 7.46 13.98 5.33
N ALA A 303 6.60 13.71 6.30
CA ALA A 303 7.01 13.11 7.57
C ALA A 303 7.42 11.65 7.42
N ARG A 304 6.79 10.92 6.49
CA ARG A 304 7.13 9.52 6.14
C ARG A 304 8.14 9.41 5.00
N LYS A 305 8.37 10.49 4.25
CA LYS A 305 9.15 10.48 3.00
C LYS A 305 8.64 9.39 2.04
N SER A 306 7.33 9.40 1.81
CA SER A 306 6.61 8.39 1.00
C SER A 306 5.57 9.05 0.12
N TYR A 307 5.46 8.60 -1.13
CA TYR A 307 4.25 8.80 -1.90
C TYR A 307 3.16 7.85 -1.43
N ILE A 308 1.92 8.28 -1.51
CA ILE A 308 0.72 7.51 -1.18
C ILE A 308 -0.18 7.56 -2.40
N ASP A 309 -0.37 6.42 -3.06
CA ASP A 309 -1.31 6.29 -4.17
C ASP A 309 -2.69 5.99 -3.57
N ILE A 310 -3.67 6.85 -3.82
CA ILE A 310 -4.99 6.80 -3.20
C ILE A 310 -6.05 6.62 -4.28
N GLY A 311 -6.84 5.58 -4.16
CA GLY A 311 -8.02 5.35 -5.01
C GLY A 311 -9.30 5.50 -4.19
N CYS A 312 -10.29 6.20 -4.72
CA CYS A 312 -11.65 6.26 -4.15
C CYS A 312 -12.57 5.32 -4.93
N TRP A 313 -13.25 4.43 -4.21
CA TRP A 313 -14.01 3.31 -4.76
C TRP A 313 -15.45 3.32 -4.23
N ALA A 314 -16.40 2.99 -5.09
CA ALA A 314 -17.78 2.73 -4.70
C ALA A 314 -18.08 1.23 -4.79
N ASP A 315 -18.63 0.65 -3.75
CA ASP A 315 -19.20 -0.69 -3.76
C ASP A 315 -20.49 -0.67 -4.59
N LEU A 316 -20.53 -1.45 -5.66
CA LEU A 316 -21.66 -1.48 -6.61
C LEU A 316 -22.94 -2.09 -6.02
N ALA A 317 -22.85 -2.81 -4.90
CA ALA A 317 -23.99 -3.38 -4.22
C ALA A 317 -24.62 -2.42 -3.20
N THR A 318 -23.82 -1.58 -2.54
CA THR A 318 -24.25 -0.77 -1.39
C THR A 318 -24.08 0.73 -1.56
N GLY A 319 -23.24 1.16 -2.51
CA GLY A 319 -22.83 2.56 -2.66
C GLY A 319 -21.84 3.04 -1.59
N GLU A 320 -21.39 2.16 -0.68
CA GLU A 320 -20.38 2.53 0.32
C GLU A 320 -19.10 2.98 -0.37
N LEU A 321 -18.62 4.17 -0.01
CA LEU A 321 -17.35 4.68 -0.50
C LEU A 321 -16.21 4.22 0.41
N SER A 322 -15.09 3.84 -0.21
CA SER A 322 -13.88 3.40 0.48
C SER A 322 -12.62 3.88 -0.22
N LEU A 323 -11.50 3.92 0.49
CA LEU A 323 -10.22 4.36 -0.02
C LEU A 323 -9.21 3.21 -0.03
N THR A 324 -8.45 3.07 -1.11
CA THR A 324 -7.19 2.32 -1.08
C THR A 324 -6.04 3.27 -0.83
N GLU A 325 -5.01 2.80 -0.10
CA GLU A 325 -3.76 3.54 0.10
C GLU A 325 -2.57 2.61 -0.15
N ASN A 326 -1.74 2.94 -1.12
CA ASN A 326 -0.50 2.23 -1.40
C ASN A 326 0.70 3.14 -1.12
N TYR A 327 1.53 2.73 -0.15
CA TYR A 327 2.67 3.53 0.30
C TYR A 327 3.93 3.17 -0.49
N ARG A 328 4.55 4.18 -1.14
CA ARG A 328 5.79 4.07 -1.91
C ARG A 328 6.90 4.93 -1.27
N PRO A 329 7.70 4.37 -0.33
CA PRO A 329 8.80 5.09 0.27
C PRO A 329 9.82 5.57 -0.77
N LEU A 330 10.35 6.80 -0.64
CA LEU A 330 11.35 7.36 -1.58
C LEU A 330 12.52 6.41 -1.83
N LYS A 331 12.99 5.71 -0.79
CA LYS A 331 14.10 4.75 -0.90
C LYS A 331 13.74 3.50 -1.73
N ALA A 332 12.45 3.22 -1.90
CA ALA A 332 11.94 2.04 -2.59
C ALA A 332 11.37 2.33 -3.98
N LEU A 333 11.30 3.59 -4.44
CA LEU A 333 10.66 3.99 -5.71
C LEU A 333 11.18 3.22 -6.94
N LYS A 334 12.47 2.86 -6.95
CA LYS A 334 13.03 2.06 -8.05
C LYS A 334 12.56 0.60 -8.07
N TYR A 335 11.89 0.14 -7.00
CA TYR A 335 11.39 -1.24 -6.86
C TYR A 335 9.87 -1.32 -6.78
N VAL A 336 9.21 -0.26 -6.32
CA VAL A 336 7.77 -0.18 -6.15
C VAL A 336 7.24 0.77 -7.22
N LYS A 337 6.47 0.21 -8.16
CA LYS A 337 5.84 1.00 -9.21
C LYS A 337 4.69 1.82 -8.62
N GLN A 338 4.39 2.94 -9.27
CA GLN A 338 3.16 3.68 -9.03
C GLN A 338 1.97 2.80 -9.44
N GLU A 339 0.91 2.81 -8.64
CA GLU A 339 -0.39 2.31 -9.08
C GLU A 339 -1.01 3.34 -10.03
N ASP A 340 -1.59 2.86 -11.10
CA ASP A 340 -2.30 3.72 -12.04
C ASP A 340 -3.81 3.70 -11.73
N SER A 341 -4.52 4.70 -12.24
CA SER A 341 -5.98 4.70 -12.22
C SER A 341 -6.50 3.48 -13.00
N LEU A 342 -7.38 2.70 -12.37
CA LEU A 342 -7.95 1.51 -13.00
C LEU A 342 -8.91 1.83 -14.14
N PHE A 343 -9.57 2.96 -14.14
CA PHE A 343 -10.64 3.33 -15.10
C PHE A 343 -11.78 2.30 -15.22
N GLY A 344 -12.06 1.54 -14.15
CA GLY A 344 -13.02 0.44 -14.21
C GLY A 344 -13.43 -0.07 -12.84
N VAL A 345 -13.77 -1.34 -12.82
CA VAL A 345 -14.27 -2.09 -11.67
C VAL A 345 -13.26 -3.15 -11.26
N MET A 346 -13.06 -3.32 -9.97
CA MET A 346 -12.31 -4.41 -9.36
C MET A 346 -13.29 -5.40 -8.73
N ASP A 347 -13.38 -6.59 -9.29
CA ASP A 347 -14.11 -7.71 -8.70
C ASP A 347 -13.16 -8.50 -7.80
N THR A 348 -13.47 -8.59 -6.51
CA THR A 348 -12.63 -9.28 -5.53
C THR A 348 -13.42 -10.28 -4.71
N PRO A 349 -12.91 -11.53 -4.50
CA PRO A 349 -13.59 -12.53 -3.69
C PRO A 349 -13.63 -12.15 -2.21
N ALA A 350 -12.69 -11.35 -1.74
CA ALA A 350 -12.65 -10.90 -0.34
C ALA A 350 -11.87 -9.60 -0.19
N ALA A 351 -12.43 -8.69 0.59
CA ALA A 351 -11.74 -7.47 1.03
C ALA A 351 -11.94 -7.24 2.52
N VAL A 352 -11.04 -6.50 3.14
CA VAL A 352 -11.13 -6.07 4.55
C VAL A 352 -11.21 -4.57 4.63
N PHE A 353 -11.98 -4.07 5.59
CA PHE A 353 -12.14 -2.66 5.87
C PHE A 353 -11.44 -2.30 7.17
N TYR A 354 -10.69 -1.23 7.14
CA TYR A 354 -10.01 -0.74 8.34
C TYR A 354 -11.00 -0.05 9.26
N PRO A 355 -10.82 -0.14 10.59
CA PRO A 355 -11.63 0.63 11.54
C PRO A 355 -11.56 2.13 11.28
N GLY A 356 -12.65 2.83 11.43
CA GLY A 356 -12.73 4.28 11.26
C GLY A 356 -14.11 4.73 10.81
N ASP A 357 -14.26 6.06 10.70
CA ASP A 357 -15.48 6.73 10.28
C ASP A 357 -15.39 7.20 8.81
N GLY A 358 -16.51 7.47 8.16
CA GLY A 358 -16.57 7.98 6.80
C GLY A 358 -16.09 6.98 5.74
N CYS A 359 -15.27 7.44 4.79
CA CYS A 359 -14.68 6.58 3.77
C CYS A 359 -13.56 5.74 4.36
N ARG A 360 -13.90 4.53 4.82
CA ARG A 360 -12.93 3.62 5.42
C ARG A 360 -11.92 3.13 4.39
N ARG A 361 -10.69 2.90 4.84
CA ARG A 361 -9.69 2.25 3.99
C ARG A 361 -10.10 0.80 3.74
N VAL A 362 -9.96 0.36 2.48
CA VAL A 362 -10.21 -1.01 2.03
C VAL A 362 -8.93 -1.64 1.50
N ARG A 363 -8.79 -2.95 1.68
CA ARG A 363 -7.69 -3.73 1.12
C ARG A 363 -8.20 -5.10 0.67
N TRP A 364 -7.72 -5.54 -0.48
CA TRP A 364 -7.87 -6.90 -1.00
C TRP A 364 -6.50 -7.47 -1.37
N GLU A 365 -6.41 -8.78 -1.51
CA GLU A 365 -5.17 -9.46 -1.90
C GLU A 365 -5.23 -10.00 -3.33
N THR A 366 -6.44 -10.33 -3.81
CA THR A 366 -6.68 -10.85 -5.15
C THR A 366 -7.93 -10.21 -5.74
N GLY A 367 -7.96 -10.05 -7.04
CA GLY A 367 -9.12 -9.51 -7.76
C GLY A 367 -8.88 -9.49 -9.26
N THR A 368 -9.96 -9.28 -10.00
CA THR A 368 -9.95 -9.15 -11.46
C THR A 368 -10.48 -7.79 -11.86
N ALA A 369 -9.68 -7.06 -12.63
CA ALA A 369 -10.06 -5.77 -13.18
C ALA A 369 -10.90 -5.94 -14.44
N ARG A 370 -11.96 -5.16 -14.58
CA ARG A 370 -12.79 -5.05 -15.80
C ARG A 370 -13.19 -3.61 -16.09
N GLY A 371 -13.62 -3.34 -17.31
CA GLY A 371 -14.25 -2.06 -17.64
C GLY A 371 -15.58 -1.87 -16.90
N ALA A 372 -15.92 -0.63 -16.57
CA ALA A 372 -17.25 -0.30 -16.03
C ALA A 372 -18.29 -0.41 -17.15
N SER A 373 -19.39 -1.11 -16.88
CA SER A 373 -20.55 -1.21 -17.75
C SER A 373 -21.56 -0.08 -17.47
N ASP A 374 -22.50 0.12 -18.40
CA ASP A 374 -23.60 1.09 -18.19
C ASP A 374 -24.44 0.74 -16.93
N ALA A 375 -24.59 -0.54 -16.61
CA ALA A 375 -25.25 -0.98 -15.39
C ALA A 375 -24.49 -0.58 -14.12
N ASP A 376 -23.14 -0.68 -14.13
CA ASP A 376 -22.30 -0.25 -13.02
C ASP A 376 -22.41 1.28 -12.81
N LEU A 377 -22.37 2.04 -13.90
CA LEU A 377 -22.52 3.50 -13.85
C LEU A 377 -23.92 3.91 -13.33
N ALA A 378 -24.97 3.22 -13.78
CA ALA A 378 -26.32 3.44 -13.29
C ALA A 378 -26.46 3.12 -11.78
N ALA A 379 -25.83 2.03 -11.31
CA ALA A 379 -25.78 1.68 -9.89
C ALA A 379 -25.10 2.79 -9.07
N VAL A 380 -23.90 3.22 -9.46
CA VAL A 380 -23.19 4.32 -8.79
C VAL A 380 -24.02 5.59 -8.74
N ARG A 381 -24.66 5.95 -9.85
CA ARG A 381 -25.55 7.14 -9.91
C ARG A 381 -26.76 7.00 -8.99
N GLY A 382 -27.30 5.79 -8.84
CA GLY A 382 -28.45 5.49 -7.97
C GLY A 382 -28.17 5.66 -6.47
N PHE A 383 -26.91 5.59 -6.06
CA PHE A 383 -26.51 5.77 -4.66
C PHE A 383 -26.26 7.23 -4.26
N ALA A 384 -26.27 8.15 -5.23
CA ALA A 384 -26.00 9.55 -4.95
C ALA A 384 -27.07 10.16 -4.04
N ALA A 385 -26.63 10.96 -3.07
CA ALA A 385 -27.52 11.75 -2.25
C ALA A 385 -28.29 12.75 -3.15
N PRO A 386 -29.63 12.68 -3.21
CA PRO A 386 -30.41 13.56 -4.09
C PRO A 386 -30.53 14.99 -3.58
N GLU A 387 -30.20 15.21 -2.31
CA GLU A 387 -30.30 16.48 -1.60
C GLU A 387 -28.99 16.81 -0.87
N LEU A 388 -28.63 18.09 -0.92
CA LEU A 388 -27.41 18.58 -0.26
C LEU A 388 -27.53 18.62 1.27
N ALA A 389 -28.69 18.98 1.80
CA ALA A 389 -28.88 19.23 3.23
C ALA A 389 -28.50 18.02 4.11
N PRO A 390 -28.93 16.76 3.83
CA PRO A 390 -28.50 15.59 4.56
C PRO A 390 -26.99 15.30 4.40
N ALA A 391 -26.45 15.46 3.20
CA ALA A 391 -25.03 15.24 2.91
C ALA A 391 -24.15 16.23 3.69
N VAL A 392 -24.51 17.52 3.68
CA VAL A 392 -23.84 18.58 4.44
C VAL A 392 -23.90 18.32 5.94
N LYS A 393 -25.06 17.88 6.47
CA LYS A 393 -25.21 17.55 7.89
C LYS A 393 -24.29 16.38 8.28
N ALA A 394 -24.24 15.35 7.48
CA ALA A 394 -23.39 14.18 7.73
C ALA A 394 -21.90 14.55 7.64
N ALA A 395 -21.47 15.31 6.63
CA ALA A 395 -20.11 15.80 6.50
C ALA A 395 -19.69 16.67 7.70
N LYS A 396 -20.55 17.63 8.13
CA LYS A 396 -20.29 18.44 9.33
C LYS A 396 -20.13 17.58 10.59
N ASN A 397 -20.88 16.50 10.72
CA ASN A 397 -20.77 15.63 11.91
C ASN A 397 -19.44 14.84 11.89
N LEU A 398 -19.01 14.34 10.74
CA LEU A 398 -17.74 13.64 10.59
C LEU A 398 -16.56 14.60 10.88
N LEU A 399 -16.54 15.75 10.23
CA LEU A 399 -15.44 16.72 10.31
C LEU A 399 -15.30 17.41 11.70
N LYS A 400 -16.27 17.22 12.61
CA LYS A 400 -16.10 17.64 14.03
C LYS A 400 -15.07 16.80 14.79
N ASN A 401 -14.79 15.59 14.34
CA ASN A 401 -13.80 14.73 14.96
C ASN A 401 -12.42 15.06 14.37
N ALA A 402 -11.56 15.68 15.15
CA ALA A 402 -10.20 16.06 14.73
C ALA A 402 -9.31 14.87 14.29
N LEU A 403 -9.69 13.62 14.61
CA LEU A 403 -9.01 12.41 14.16
C LEU A 403 -9.60 11.83 12.87
N SER A 404 -10.75 12.29 12.42
CA SER A 404 -11.28 11.91 11.09
C SER A 404 -10.45 12.54 9.99
N ALA A 405 -10.54 11.96 8.78
CA ALA A 405 -9.94 12.58 7.60
C ALA A 405 -10.44 14.03 7.44
N PRO A 406 -9.61 14.96 6.96
CA PRO A 406 -9.98 16.36 6.80
C PRO A 406 -10.99 16.59 5.68
N MET A 407 -11.36 15.53 4.96
CA MET A 407 -12.31 15.54 3.84
C MET A 407 -13.26 14.35 3.93
N ASP A 408 -14.56 14.60 3.72
CA ASP A 408 -15.61 13.57 3.66
C ASP A 408 -16.07 13.39 2.21
N PHE A 409 -15.80 12.24 1.63
CA PHE A 409 -16.13 11.94 0.23
C PHE A 409 -17.56 11.43 0.11
N ARG A 410 -18.32 11.99 -0.83
CA ARG A 410 -19.72 11.61 -1.09
C ARG A 410 -20.07 11.69 -2.56
N LEU A 411 -21.02 10.83 -2.95
CA LEU A 411 -21.74 10.96 -4.20
C LEU A 411 -22.95 11.90 -3.98
N VAL A 412 -23.01 12.97 -4.75
CA VAL A 412 -24.06 13.99 -4.67
C VAL A 412 -24.68 14.19 -6.05
N ALA A 413 -25.99 13.99 -6.16
CA ALA A 413 -26.71 14.34 -7.37
C ALA A 413 -26.89 15.86 -7.44
N TYR A 414 -26.75 16.43 -8.63
CA TYR A 414 -26.95 17.85 -8.82
C TYR A 414 -27.80 18.15 -10.03
N ARG A 415 -28.58 19.25 -9.93
CA ARG A 415 -29.31 19.81 -11.03
C ARG A 415 -28.41 20.62 -11.96
N ARG A 416 -27.53 21.42 -11.38
CA ARG A 416 -26.57 22.21 -12.15
C ARG A 416 -25.33 22.62 -11.34
N ILE A 417 -24.25 22.85 -12.05
CA ILE A 417 -23.08 23.59 -11.59
C ILE A 417 -23.02 24.90 -12.37
N ALA A 418 -23.01 26.02 -11.67
CA ALA A 418 -23.03 27.34 -12.29
C ALA A 418 -22.15 28.34 -11.52
N ARG A 419 -21.80 29.44 -12.17
CA ARG A 419 -21.14 30.59 -11.52
C ARG A 419 -22.16 31.41 -10.77
N GLY A 420 -21.84 31.73 -9.51
CA GLY A 420 -22.56 32.71 -8.72
C GLY A 420 -22.25 34.14 -9.14
N PRO A 421 -22.94 35.13 -8.52
CA PRO A 421 -22.77 36.57 -8.84
C PRO A 421 -21.33 37.08 -8.60
N GLY A 422 -20.58 36.48 -7.68
CA GLY A 422 -19.18 36.81 -7.38
C GLY A 422 -18.16 36.07 -8.26
N GLY A 423 -18.62 35.25 -9.21
CA GLY A 423 -17.76 34.46 -10.10
C GLY A 423 -17.35 33.10 -9.54
N GLU A 424 -17.70 32.80 -8.29
CA GLU A 424 -17.49 31.50 -7.65
C GLU A 424 -18.35 30.40 -8.28
N LEU A 425 -17.84 29.16 -8.32
CA LEU A 425 -18.62 28.01 -8.77
C LEU A 425 -19.48 27.45 -7.61
N ALA A 426 -20.71 27.11 -7.91
CA ALA A 426 -21.62 26.47 -6.95
C ALA A 426 -22.36 25.28 -7.61
N LEU A 427 -22.53 24.24 -6.84
CA LEU A 427 -23.39 23.10 -7.17
C LEU A 427 -24.77 23.34 -6.53
N GLN A 428 -25.83 23.16 -7.33
CA GLN A 428 -27.23 23.24 -6.89
C GLN A 428 -27.89 21.88 -7.03
N ASP A 429 -28.59 21.45 -6.00
CA ASP A 429 -29.39 20.24 -6.01
C ASP A 429 -30.77 20.44 -6.62
N SER A 430 -31.60 19.37 -6.60
CA SER A 430 -32.98 19.40 -7.16
C SER A 430 -33.95 20.28 -6.38
N LYS A 431 -33.66 20.60 -5.10
CA LYS A 431 -34.48 21.49 -4.25
C LYS A 431 -34.07 22.95 -4.35
N GLY A 432 -32.95 23.24 -4.99
CA GLY A 432 -32.40 24.59 -5.11
C GLY A 432 -31.37 24.93 -4.03
N ASP A 433 -31.08 24.01 -3.11
CA ASP A 433 -29.99 24.19 -2.14
C ASP A 433 -28.66 24.25 -2.88
N THR A 434 -27.73 25.07 -2.37
CA THR A 434 -26.44 25.30 -3.02
C THR A 434 -25.26 25.07 -2.07
N ILE A 435 -24.14 24.62 -2.63
CA ILE A 435 -22.84 24.56 -1.96
C ILE A 435 -21.75 25.12 -2.87
N LEU A 436 -20.84 25.91 -2.30
CA LEU A 436 -19.68 26.41 -3.04
C LEU A 436 -18.73 25.27 -3.40
N LEU A 437 -18.29 25.29 -4.66
CA LEU A 437 -17.23 24.44 -5.14
C LEU A 437 -15.90 25.18 -4.99
N ASP A 438 -14.96 24.59 -4.25
CA ASP A 438 -13.63 25.15 -4.05
C ASP A 438 -12.63 24.04 -3.71
N ASP A 439 -11.38 24.31 -3.98
CA ASP A 439 -10.29 23.36 -3.82
C ASP A 439 -9.72 23.41 -2.41
N ALA A 440 -9.55 22.26 -1.79
CA ALA A 440 -8.88 22.13 -0.51
C ALA A 440 -7.37 22.44 -0.68
N PRO A 441 -6.77 23.24 0.20
CA PRO A 441 -5.39 23.72 0.03
C PRO A 441 -4.32 22.64 0.06
N TRP A 442 -4.66 21.43 0.50
CA TRP A 442 -3.77 20.26 0.58
C TRP A 442 -3.97 19.25 -0.57
N MET A 443 -4.92 19.49 -1.48
CA MET A 443 -5.17 18.63 -2.64
C MET A 443 -4.87 19.39 -3.95
N GLU A 444 -4.68 18.62 -5.03
CA GLU A 444 -4.59 19.19 -6.36
C GLU A 444 -5.90 19.91 -6.72
N ALA A 445 -5.79 21.11 -7.28
CA ALA A 445 -6.94 21.89 -7.67
C ALA A 445 -7.69 21.24 -8.85
N THR A 446 -9.01 21.16 -8.73
CA THR A 446 -9.90 20.52 -9.71
C THR A 446 -11.02 21.43 -10.19
N THR A 447 -11.42 22.41 -9.38
CA THR A 447 -12.55 23.32 -9.65
C THR A 447 -12.38 24.08 -10.96
N HIS A 448 -11.15 24.51 -11.28
CA HIS A 448 -10.84 25.22 -12.53
C HIS A 448 -11.07 24.37 -13.79
N ARG A 449 -11.13 23.05 -13.68
CA ARG A 449 -11.36 22.11 -14.79
C ARG A 449 -12.82 22.04 -15.23
N LEU A 450 -13.76 22.37 -14.35
CA LEU A 450 -15.20 22.32 -14.65
C LEU A 450 -15.61 23.21 -15.86
N PRO A 451 -15.16 24.48 -15.96
CA PRO A 451 -15.45 25.29 -17.15
C PRO A 451 -14.76 24.83 -18.44
N MET A 452 -13.78 23.91 -18.34
CA MET A 452 -13.02 23.39 -19.47
C MET A 452 -13.60 22.07 -20.01
N LEU A 453 -14.67 21.56 -19.41
CA LEU A 453 -15.30 20.32 -19.85
C LEU A 453 -15.80 20.47 -21.31
N PRO A 454 -15.56 19.47 -22.17
CA PRO A 454 -15.90 19.56 -23.59
C PRO A 454 -17.40 19.55 -23.84
N ASP A 455 -18.19 19.03 -22.91
CA ASP A 455 -19.66 18.95 -22.97
C ASP A 455 -20.29 19.68 -21.79
N GLY A 456 -20.99 20.77 -22.06
CA GLY A 456 -21.73 21.53 -21.06
C GLY A 456 -22.90 20.77 -20.40
N ALA A 457 -23.37 19.67 -21.01
CA ALA A 457 -24.36 18.78 -20.41
C ALA A 457 -23.83 18.09 -19.15
N LEU A 458 -22.51 17.93 -19.01
CA LEU A 458 -21.86 17.42 -17.81
C LEU A 458 -22.03 18.33 -16.58
N LEU A 459 -22.43 19.57 -16.77
CA LEU A 459 -22.71 20.53 -15.68
C LEU A 459 -24.19 20.53 -15.26
N GLN A 460 -25.01 19.61 -15.80
CA GLN A 460 -26.45 19.52 -15.54
C GLN A 460 -26.88 18.07 -15.33
N ASP A 461 -27.75 17.84 -14.34
CA ASP A 461 -28.46 16.58 -14.05
C ASP A 461 -27.53 15.34 -14.00
N GLN A 462 -26.36 15.48 -13.37
CA GLN A 462 -25.37 14.40 -13.18
C GLN A 462 -25.14 14.11 -11.69
N VAL A 463 -24.19 13.23 -11.43
CA VAL A 463 -23.70 12.88 -10.08
C VAL A 463 -22.25 13.30 -9.96
N LEU A 464 -21.90 13.96 -8.87
CA LEU A 464 -20.55 14.34 -8.50
C LEU A 464 -20.03 13.44 -7.39
N LEU A 465 -18.86 12.84 -7.57
CA LEU A 465 -18.01 12.49 -6.43
C LEU A 465 -17.31 13.76 -5.98
N GLY A 466 -17.61 14.20 -4.78
CA GLY A 466 -16.99 15.39 -4.19
C GLY A 466 -16.49 15.14 -2.78
N GLY A 467 -15.47 15.88 -2.39
CA GLY A 467 -14.93 15.91 -1.04
C GLY A 467 -15.41 17.13 -0.28
N PHE A 468 -16.21 16.95 0.76
CA PHE A 468 -16.59 18.03 1.67
C PHE A 468 -15.43 18.35 2.61
N TRP A 469 -15.06 19.62 2.71
CA TRP A 469 -14.02 20.10 3.58
C TRP A 469 -14.40 21.41 4.25
N TYR A 470 -13.82 21.71 5.41
CA TYR A 470 -14.14 22.92 6.16
C TYR A 470 -13.04 23.97 6.00
N ASP A 471 -13.43 25.12 5.42
CA ASP A 471 -12.57 26.28 5.34
C ASP A 471 -12.66 27.06 6.65
N GLY A 472 -11.61 26.98 7.46
CA GLY A 472 -11.53 27.66 8.76
C GLY A 472 -11.51 29.18 8.65
N ALA A 473 -10.90 29.75 7.61
CA ALA A 473 -10.83 31.19 7.39
C ALA A 473 -12.19 31.75 6.95
N ALA A 474 -12.85 31.10 6.01
CA ALA A 474 -14.19 31.47 5.57
C ALA A 474 -15.30 30.98 6.50
N ARG A 475 -14.99 30.14 7.49
CA ARG A 475 -15.91 29.51 8.44
C ARG A 475 -17.09 28.79 7.77
N ARG A 476 -16.83 28.12 6.67
CA ARG A 476 -17.86 27.43 5.89
C ARG A 476 -17.42 26.08 5.34
N LEU A 477 -18.38 25.20 5.15
CA LEU A 477 -18.16 23.95 4.43
C LEU A 477 -18.15 24.23 2.93
N LYS A 478 -17.21 23.63 2.23
CA LYS A 478 -17.05 23.68 0.78
C LYS A 478 -17.00 22.27 0.22
N LEU A 479 -17.15 22.12 -1.09
CA LEU A 479 -17.12 20.85 -1.79
C LEU A 479 -16.10 20.91 -2.92
N GLN A 480 -15.06 20.06 -2.85
CA GLN A 480 -14.13 19.90 -3.95
C GLN A 480 -14.64 18.84 -4.93
N PRO A 481 -14.81 19.17 -6.23
CA PRO A 481 -15.22 18.20 -7.23
C PRO A 481 -14.06 17.28 -7.62
N LEU A 482 -14.26 15.94 -7.60
CA LEU A 482 -13.23 14.97 -7.94
C LEU A 482 -13.51 14.22 -9.22
N SER A 483 -14.77 13.83 -9.45
CA SER A 483 -15.21 13.25 -10.72
C SER A 483 -16.72 13.42 -10.92
N ILE A 484 -17.13 13.44 -12.20
CA ILE A 484 -18.52 13.45 -12.60
C ILE A 484 -18.87 12.06 -13.12
N VAL A 485 -19.91 11.45 -12.55
CA VAL A 485 -20.44 10.15 -12.99
C VAL A 485 -21.63 10.40 -13.90
N ALA A 486 -21.39 10.34 -15.21
CA ALA A 486 -22.40 10.46 -16.25
C ALA A 486 -22.89 9.09 -16.72
N ALA A 487 -23.98 9.03 -17.49
CA ALA A 487 -24.49 7.78 -18.06
C ALA A 487 -23.49 7.09 -18.99
N GLY A 488 -22.66 7.86 -19.70
CA GLY A 488 -21.68 7.34 -20.67
C GLY A 488 -20.27 7.14 -20.10
N GLY A 489 -20.04 7.39 -18.80
CA GLY A 489 -18.72 7.21 -18.21
C GLY A 489 -18.44 8.09 -17.00
N ILE A 490 -17.22 7.97 -16.48
CA ILE A 490 -16.72 8.76 -15.35
C ILE A 490 -15.72 9.78 -15.89
N VAL A 491 -16.02 11.07 -15.74
CA VAL A 491 -15.11 12.17 -16.05
C VAL A 491 -14.33 12.50 -14.79
N ARG A 492 -13.06 12.11 -14.77
CA ARG A 492 -12.16 12.36 -13.63
C ARG A 492 -11.58 13.76 -13.73
N LEU A 493 -11.71 14.53 -12.66
CA LEU A 493 -11.14 15.87 -12.54
C LEU A 493 -9.80 15.85 -11.79
N LEU A 494 -9.47 14.74 -11.18
CA LEU A 494 -8.23 14.53 -10.43
C LEU A 494 -7.43 13.41 -11.10
N TYR A 495 -6.12 13.64 -11.28
CA TYR A 495 -5.19 12.74 -11.96
C TYR A 495 -3.94 12.48 -11.13
#